data_f5d56bdd9836a8849a3a64518751e991
#
_entry.id   f5d56bdd9836a8849a3a64518751e991
#
_cell.length_a   1.000
_cell.length_b   1.000
_cell.length_c   1.000
_cell.angle_alpha   90.00
_cell.angle_beta   90.00
_cell.angle_gamma   90.00
#
_symmetry.space_group_name_H-M   'P 1'
#
loop_
_entity.id
_entity.type
_entity.pdbx_description
1 polymer ?
#
loop_
_entity_poly.entity_id
_entity_poly.type
_entity_poly.pdbx_seq_one_letter_code
_entity_poly.pdbx_strand_id
1 'polypeptide(L)'
;LYTLGYNASKKLINLNLAVKENLKTYLSQYRLMTDAVNIKDAYIINIGMKVNFIARSGFNKDEVSLKIIERAKQFFNIDRWQINQPIIIQELAYELSIVEGVGAIVPPTQDNPNNLSILITNKFSSADGYSGNIYDINYATKDGIVYPSLDPSIFELKFPNTDIEARAIGDSIGNQL
;
A
#
# COMPACT_ATOMS: atom_id res chain seq x y z
N LEU A 1 -5.05 16.05 16.94
CA LEU A 1 -5.87 15.14 16.15
C LEU A 1 -5.37 15.15 14.71
N TYR A 2 -5.13 13.96 14.13
CA TYR A 2 -4.79 13.80 12.72
C TYR A 2 -5.99 13.26 11.97
N THR A 3 -6.26 13.83 10.80
CA THR A 3 -7.47 13.56 10.04
C THR A 3 -7.16 13.37 8.55
N LEU A 4 -8.00 12.60 7.89
CA LEU A 4 -8.05 12.42 6.45
C LEU A 4 -9.51 12.30 6.00
N GLY A 5 -9.77 12.62 4.75
CA GLY A 5 -11.07 12.46 4.13
C GLY A 5 -11.01 11.55 2.91
N TYR A 6 -12.17 11.24 2.36
CA TYR A 6 -12.32 10.54 1.09
C TYR A 6 -12.97 11.45 0.06
N ASN A 7 -12.50 11.35 -1.17
CA ASN A 7 -13.23 11.94 -2.30
C ASN A 7 -14.37 11.00 -2.76
N ALA A 8 -15.14 11.44 -3.76
CA ALA A 8 -16.24 10.66 -4.34
C ALA A 8 -15.81 9.29 -4.89
N SER A 9 -14.53 9.13 -5.25
CA SER A 9 -13.94 7.89 -5.75
C SER A 9 -13.28 7.05 -4.64
N LYS A 10 -13.57 7.32 -3.37
CA LYS A 10 -12.98 6.66 -2.19
C LYS A 10 -11.43 6.73 -2.15
N LYS A 11 -10.83 7.79 -2.69
CA LYS A 11 -9.40 8.06 -2.55
C LYS A 11 -9.16 9.03 -1.41
N LEU A 12 -8.04 8.86 -0.71
CA LEU A 12 -7.66 9.71 0.39
C LEU A 12 -7.36 11.14 -0.09
N ILE A 13 -7.87 12.09 0.66
CA ILE A 13 -7.62 13.51 0.47
C ILE A 13 -7.44 14.19 1.83
N ASN A 14 -6.73 15.31 1.82
CA ASN A 14 -6.70 16.18 2.96
C ASN A 14 -8.05 16.88 3.14
N LEU A 15 -8.48 17.05 4.37
CA LEU A 15 -9.73 17.76 4.66
C LEU A 15 -9.59 19.24 4.32
N ASN A 16 -10.63 19.83 3.76
CA ASN A 16 -10.66 21.26 3.56
C ASN A 16 -10.78 22.03 4.89
N LEU A 17 -10.43 23.30 4.88
CA LEU A 17 -10.40 24.13 6.07
C LEU A 17 -11.78 24.23 6.75
N ALA A 18 -12.85 24.35 5.98
CA ALA A 18 -14.21 24.48 6.52
C ALA A 18 -14.62 23.23 7.33
N VAL A 19 -14.30 22.03 6.85
CA VAL A 19 -14.58 20.80 7.59
C VAL A 19 -13.75 20.73 8.87
N LYS A 20 -12.48 21.13 8.83
CA LYS A 20 -11.61 21.18 10.03
C LYS A 20 -12.14 22.16 11.09
N GLU A 21 -12.56 23.34 10.68
CA GLU A 21 -13.13 24.34 11.59
C GLU A 21 -14.46 23.85 12.20
N ASN A 22 -15.34 23.22 11.41
CA ASN A 22 -16.56 22.62 11.92
C ASN A 22 -16.27 21.50 12.93
N LEU A 23 -15.31 20.63 12.63
CA LEU A 23 -14.90 19.57 13.54
C LEU A 23 -14.28 20.14 14.82
N LYS A 24 -13.47 21.17 14.71
CA LYS A 24 -12.88 21.87 15.86
C LYS A 24 -13.95 22.50 16.73
N THR A 25 -14.94 23.16 16.13
CA THR A 25 -16.09 23.76 16.84
C THR A 25 -16.90 22.67 17.57
N TYR A 26 -17.19 21.57 16.91
CA TYR A 26 -17.89 20.44 17.53
C TYR A 26 -17.11 19.87 18.72
N LEU A 27 -15.83 19.56 18.54
CA LEU A 27 -14.98 19.00 19.58
C LEU A 27 -14.76 19.98 20.76
N SER A 28 -14.82 21.30 20.50
CA SER A 28 -14.65 22.30 21.57
C SER A 28 -15.75 22.24 22.62
N GLN A 29 -16.90 21.66 22.30
CA GLN A 29 -18.02 21.49 23.24
C GLN A 29 -17.76 20.38 24.28
N TYR A 30 -16.84 19.48 24.00
CA TYR A 30 -16.53 18.32 24.85
C TYR A 30 -15.18 18.40 25.54
N ARG A 31 -14.43 19.49 25.32
CA ARG A 31 -13.09 19.67 25.92
C ARG A 31 -13.14 20.34 27.29
N LEU A 32 -12.13 20.06 28.11
CA LEU A 32 -11.83 20.82 29.31
C LEU A 32 -11.27 22.20 28.93
N MET A 33 -11.42 23.19 29.80
CA MET A 33 -11.02 24.62 29.56
C MET A 33 -9.54 24.78 29.17
N THR A 34 -8.68 23.85 29.57
CA THR A 34 -7.23 23.88 29.35
C THR A 34 -6.78 23.17 28.04
N ASP A 35 -7.67 22.45 27.38
CA ASP A 35 -7.30 21.64 26.20
C ASP A 35 -7.45 22.43 24.90
N ALA A 36 -6.37 22.52 24.13
CA ALA A 36 -6.38 23.08 22.79
C ALA A 36 -6.54 21.96 21.75
N VAL A 37 -7.61 22.00 20.94
CA VAL A 37 -7.79 21.05 19.83
C VAL A 37 -7.06 21.59 18.61
N ASN A 38 -6.01 20.87 18.21
CA ASN A 38 -5.27 21.12 16.97
C ASN A 38 -5.57 19.99 15.99
N ILE A 39 -6.11 20.33 14.81
CA ILE A 39 -6.45 19.36 13.75
C ILE A 39 -5.45 19.53 12.61
N LYS A 40 -4.72 18.46 12.32
CA LYS A 40 -3.72 18.40 11.26
C LYS A 40 -4.09 17.28 10.29
N ASP A 41 -3.63 17.37 9.04
CA ASP A 41 -3.72 16.26 8.09
C ASP A 41 -2.62 15.26 8.38
N ALA A 42 -2.95 13.96 8.24
CA ALA A 42 -1.94 12.92 8.15
C ALA A 42 -1.32 12.89 6.75
N TYR A 43 -0.07 12.45 6.64
CA TYR A 43 0.61 12.33 5.36
C TYR A 43 0.09 11.13 4.56
N ILE A 44 -0.32 11.36 3.32
CA ILE A 44 -0.69 10.30 2.40
C ILE A 44 0.57 9.89 1.63
N ILE A 45 1.03 8.67 1.81
CA ILE A 45 2.17 8.09 1.09
C ILE A 45 1.61 7.16 0.04
N ASN A 46 1.58 7.61 -1.22
CA ASN A 46 1.13 6.75 -2.31
C ASN A 46 2.22 5.73 -2.67
N ILE A 47 1.81 4.49 -2.81
CA ILE A 47 2.69 3.36 -3.09
C ILE A 47 2.35 2.68 -4.41
N GLY A 48 3.37 2.10 -5.03
CA GLY A 48 3.25 1.13 -6.10
C GLY A 48 3.89 -0.19 -5.66
N MET A 49 3.52 -1.28 -6.32
CA MET A 49 3.99 -2.61 -5.97
C MET A 49 4.36 -3.41 -7.22
N LYS A 50 5.50 -4.10 -7.16
CA LYS A 50 5.89 -5.10 -8.15
C LYS A 50 6.02 -6.46 -7.48
N VAL A 51 5.39 -7.46 -8.08
CA VAL A 51 5.40 -8.85 -7.60
C VAL A 51 5.90 -9.76 -8.70
N ASN A 52 6.91 -10.55 -8.40
CA ASN A 52 7.38 -11.61 -9.27
C ASN A 52 6.89 -12.96 -8.74
N PHE A 53 6.25 -13.75 -9.58
CA PHE A 53 5.70 -15.04 -9.19
C PHE A 53 5.97 -16.13 -10.25
N ILE A 54 5.88 -17.37 -9.81
CA ILE A 54 5.90 -18.55 -10.69
C ILE A 54 4.48 -19.11 -10.72
N ALA A 55 3.91 -19.27 -11.92
CA ALA A 55 2.60 -19.91 -12.06
C ALA A 55 2.72 -21.44 -11.95
N ARG A 56 1.67 -22.06 -11.45
CA ARG A 56 1.54 -23.54 -11.49
C ARG A 56 1.32 -24.00 -12.92
N SER A 57 1.77 -25.23 -13.23
CA SER A 57 1.50 -25.87 -14.51
C SER A 57 0.00 -25.97 -14.77
N GLY A 58 -0.41 -25.67 -16.00
CA GLY A 58 -1.81 -25.71 -16.42
C GLY A 58 -2.60 -24.42 -16.17
N PHE A 59 -2.01 -23.41 -15.55
CA PHE A 59 -2.64 -22.10 -15.35
C PHE A 59 -2.12 -21.05 -16.35
N ASN A 60 -3.01 -20.19 -16.81
CA ASN A 60 -2.64 -19.07 -17.66
C ASN A 60 -1.97 -17.98 -16.81
N LYS A 61 -0.74 -17.60 -17.18
CA LYS A 61 0.06 -16.61 -16.46
C LYS A 61 -0.64 -15.24 -16.34
N ASP A 62 -1.34 -14.81 -17.38
CA ASP A 62 -2.04 -13.52 -17.39
C ASP A 62 -3.27 -13.54 -16.47
N GLU A 63 -4.00 -14.65 -16.44
CA GLU A 63 -5.14 -14.82 -15.52
C GLU A 63 -4.67 -14.82 -14.07
N VAL A 64 -3.59 -15.52 -13.76
CA VAL A 64 -3.00 -15.54 -12.42
C VAL A 64 -2.50 -14.14 -12.03
N SER A 65 -1.89 -13.39 -12.95
CA SER A 65 -1.49 -11.99 -12.72
C SER A 65 -2.68 -11.12 -12.31
N LEU A 66 -3.81 -11.25 -13.00
CA LEU A 66 -5.03 -10.50 -12.67
C LEU A 66 -5.58 -10.88 -11.28
N LYS A 67 -5.58 -12.18 -10.93
CA LYS A 67 -6.00 -12.65 -9.60
C LYS A 67 -5.07 -12.10 -8.49
N ILE A 68 -3.76 -12.02 -8.74
CA ILE A 68 -2.79 -11.42 -7.81
C ILE A 68 -3.10 -9.93 -7.62
N ILE A 69 -3.32 -9.19 -8.70
CA ILE A 69 -3.67 -7.76 -8.63
C ILE A 69 -4.95 -7.56 -7.82
N GLU A 70 -5.97 -8.37 -8.04
CA GLU A 70 -7.23 -8.28 -7.30
C GLU A 70 -7.04 -8.61 -5.81
N ARG A 71 -6.23 -9.61 -5.48
CA ARG A 71 -5.91 -9.94 -4.08
C ARG A 71 -5.15 -8.81 -3.40
N ALA A 72 -4.18 -8.22 -4.09
CA ALA A 72 -3.45 -7.07 -3.57
C ALA A 72 -4.33 -5.84 -3.33
N LYS A 73 -5.32 -5.56 -4.20
CA LYS A 73 -6.33 -4.52 -3.96
C LYS A 73 -7.13 -4.77 -2.69
N GLN A 74 -7.49 -6.03 -2.43
CA GLN A 74 -8.23 -6.39 -1.21
C GLN A 74 -7.37 -6.22 0.04
N PHE A 75 -6.08 -6.54 -0.05
CA PHE A 75 -5.13 -6.35 1.06
C PHE A 75 -4.98 -4.87 1.42
N PHE A 76 -4.77 -4.01 0.43
CA PHE A 76 -4.63 -2.56 0.61
C PHE A 76 -5.96 -1.81 0.60
N ASN A 77 -7.07 -2.48 0.93
CA ASN A 77 -8.36 -1.81 1.00
C ASN A 77 -8.33 -0.71 2.06
N ILE A 78 -8.51 0.53 1.60
CA ILE A 78 -8.41 1.72 2.45
C ILE A 78 -9.44 1.74 3.59
N ASP A 79 -10.57 1.07 3.45
CA ASP A 79 -11.60 0.95 4.51
C ASP A 79 -11.09 0.15 5.73
N ARG A 80 -10.01 -0.63 5.55
CA ARG A 80 -9.38 -1.44 6.61
C ARG A 80 -8.00 -0.95 7.00
N TRP A 81 -7.42 -0.01 6.24
CA TRP A 81 -6.08 0.49 6.47
C TRP A 81 -6.09 1.67 7.44
N GLN A 82 -5.19 1.66 8.40
CA GLN A 82 -5.15 2.67 9.47
C GLN A 82 -3.94 3.61 9.33
N ILE A 83 -4.08 4.82 9.89
CA ILE A 83 -2.95 5.74 10.04
C ILE A 83 -1.87 5.05 10.90
N ASN A 84 -0.62 5.22 10.51
CA ASN A 84 0.56 4.60 11.12
C ASN A 84 0.61 3.06 11.06
N GLN A 85 -0.20 2.42 10.22
CA GLN A 85 -0.11 0.99 10.02
C GLN A 85 1.10 0.65 9.14
N PRO A 86 2.03 -0.21 9.58
CA PRO A 86 3.16 -0.67 8.77
C PRO A 86 2.70 -1.68 7.73
N ILE A 87 3.47 -1.83 6.65
CA ILE A 87 3.26 -2.89 5.67
C ILE A 87 4.19 -4.05 6.02
N ILE A 88 3.59 -5.18 6.40
CA ILE A 88 4.33 -6.43 6.66
C ILE A 88 4.43 -7.20 5.35
N ILE A 89 5.61 -7.18 4.72
CA ILE A 89 5.81 -7.77 3.39
C ILE A 89 5.59 -9.28 3.41
N GLN A 90 5.92 -9.94 4.52
CA GLN A 90 5.71 -11.38 4.65
C GLN A 90 4.22 -11.75 4.71
N GLU A 91 3.40 -10.95 5.38
CA GLU A 91 1.94 -11.13 5.39
C GLU A 91 1.35 -10.95 3.99
N LEU A 92 1.78 -9.88 3.29
CA LEU A 92 1.38 -9.65 1.90
C LEU A 92 1.82 -10.81 0.99
N ALA A 93 3.07 -11.30 1.12
CA ALA A 93 3.56 -12.43 0.35
C ALA A 93 2.75 -13.70 0.61
N TYR A 94 2.37 -13.97 1.85
CA TYR A 94 1.49 -15.07 2.20
C TYR A 94 0.13 -14.93 1.53
N GLU A 95 -0.51 -13.78 1.63
CA GLU A 95 -1.81 -13.50 1.01
C GLU A 95 -1.80 -13.68 -0.51
N LEU A 96 -0.70 -13.33 -1.17
CA LEU A 96 -0.55 -13.53 -2.61
C LEU A 96 -0.19 -14.98 -2.97
N SER A 97 0.46 -15.72 -2.10
CA SER A 97 0.86 -17.11 -2.35
C SER A 97 -0.33 -18.08 -2.35
N ILE A 98 -1.40 -17.76 -1.64
CA ILE A 98 -2.62 -18.57 -1.59
C ILE A 98 -3.55 -18.35 -2.78
N VAL A 99 -3.23 -17.41 -3.67
CA VAL A 99 -4.00 -17.16 -4.88
C VAL A 99 -3.93 -18.39 -5.79
N GLU A 100 -5.10 -18.82 -6.28
CA GLU A 100 -5.19 -19.97 -7.17
C GLU A 100 -4.33 -19.80 -8.44
N GLY A 101 -3.51 -20.78 -8.74
CA GLY A 101 -2.58 -20.77 -9.87
C GLY A 101 -1.19 -20.19 -9.54
N VAL A 102 -0.98 -19.64 -8.36
CA VAL A 102 0.35 -19.25 -7.88
C VAL A 102 1.09 -20.49 -7.38
N GLY A 103 2.26 -20.75 -7.95
CA GLY A 103 3.15 -21.82 -7.50
C GLY A 103 4.09 -21.35 -6.40
N ALA A 104 4.70 -20.19 -6.60
CA ALA A 104 5.56 -19.55 -5.62
C ALA A 104 5.64 -18.04 -5.87
N ILE A 105 5.80 -17.27 -4.81
CA ILE A 105 6.27 -15.87 -4.87
C ILE A 105 7.80 -15.94 -4.85
N VAL A 106 8.42 -15.33 -5.86
CA VAL A 106 9.86 -15.51 -6.08
C VAL A 106 10.66 -14.71 -5.06
N PRO A 107 11.50 -15.38 -4.27
CA PRO A 107 12.35 -14.69 -3.29
C PRO A 107 13.42 -13.83 -3.98
N PRO A 108 14.11 -12.94 -3.24
CA PRO A 108 15.21 -12.15 -3.75
C PRO A 108 16.31 -13.03 -4.36
N THR A 109 16.86 -12.58 -5.48
CA THR A 109 18.00 -13.27 -6.11
C THR A 109 19.32 -12.80 -5.53
N GLN A 110 20.39 -13.59 -5.69
CA GLN A 110 21.73 -13.23 -5.21
C GLN A 110 22.27 -11.91 -5.81
N ASP A 111 21.83 -11.57 -7.02
CA ASP A 111 22.24 -10.34 -7.72
C ASP A 111 21.57 -9.08 -7.13
N ASN A 112 20.57 -9.24 -6.31
CA ASN A 112 19.92 -8.15 -5.61
C ASN A 112 19.42 -8.61 -4.22
N PRO A 113 20.29 -8.65 -3.21
CA PRO A 113 19.95 -9.16 -1.88
C PRO A 113 18.90 -8.32 -1.16
N ASN A 114 18.69 -7.07 -1.59
CA ASN A 114 17.59 -6.22 -1.12
C ASN A 114 16.30 -6.40 -1.91
N ASN A 115 16.30 -7.28 -2.90
CA ASN A 115 15.13 -7.56 -3.71
C ASN A 115 14.18 -8.46 -2.93
N LEU A 116 13.30 -7.84 -2.20
CA LEU A 116 12.16 -8.52 -1.61
C LEU A 116 11.32 -9.14 -2.74
N SER A 117 10.73 -10.31 -2.49
CA SER A 117 9.80 -10.97 -3.44
C SER A 117 8.72 -10.02 -3.94
N ILE A 118 8.45 -9.00 -3.15
CA ILE A 118 7.55 -7.90 -3.42
C ILE A 118 8.33 -6.61 -3.23
N LEU A 119 8.44 -5.82 -4.29
CA LEU A 119 9.05 -4.49 -4.25
C LEU A 119 7.94 -3.45 -4.09
N ILE A 120 8.01 -2.69 -3.00
CA ILE A 120 7.15 -1.53 -2.79
C ILE A 120 7.94 -0.28 -3.14
N THR A 121 7.32 0.63 -3.88
CA THR A 121 7.91 1.89 -4.32
C THR A 121 7.01 3.06 -3.94
N ASN A 122 7.59 4.24 -3.74
CA ASN A 122 6.81 5.46 -3.54
C ASN A 122 6.38 6.06 -4.88
N LYS A 123 5.13 6.45 -4.98
CA LYS A 123 4.53 7.19 -6.10
C LYS A 123 4.20 8.60 -5.65
N PHE A 124 4.92 9.60 -6.14
CA PHE A 124 4.81 10.97 -5.60
C PHE A 124 4.55 12.05 -6.64
N SER A 125 4.51 11.75 -7.94
CA SER A 125 4.27 12.74 -8.99
C SER A 125 2.88 13.37 -8.87
N SER A 126 2.81 14.62 -8.48
CA SER A 126 1.53 15.35 -8.43
C SER A 126 0.92 15.55 -9.82
N ALA A 127 1.73 15.57 -10.87
CA ALA A 127 1.26 15.65 -12.25
C ALA A 127 0.46 14.40 -12.66
N ASP A 128 0.81 13.24 -12.08
CA ASP A 128 0.11 11.97 -12.30
C ASP A 128 -1.03 11.74 -11.28
N GLY A 129 -1.34 12.77 -10.49
CA GLY A 129 -2.45 12.73 -9.53
C GLY A 129 -2.15 12.13 -8.17
N TYR A 130 -0.88 11.86 -7.82
CA TYR A 130 -0.48 11.41 -6.49
C TYR A 130 -0.38 12.58 -5.49
N SER A 131 -0.13 12.26 -4.21
CA SER A 131 -0.12 13.25 -3.12
C SER A 131 1.02 14.28 -3.18
N GLY A 132 2.08 14.02 -3.94
CA GLY A 132 3.30 14.82 -3.94
C GLY A 132 4.26 14.50 -2.79
N ASN A 133 3.90 13.64 -1.86
CA ASN A 133 4.72 13.29 -0.72
C ASN A 133 5.81 12.28 -1.09
N ILE A 134 7.07 12.68 -0.91
CA ILE A 134 8.23 11.82 -1.14
C ILE A 134 8.53 11.06 0.15
N TYR A 135 8.67 9.74 0.01
CA TYR A 135 9.00 8.84 1.12
C TYR A 135 10.01 7.78 0.68
N ASP A 136 11.11 7.67 1.40
CA ASP A 136 12.14 6.66 1.12
C ASP A 136 11.71 5.30 1.68
N ILE A 137 11.01 4.52 0.86
CA ILE A 137 10.55 3.17 1.20
C ILE A 137 11.71 2.24 1.53
N ASN A 138 12.85 2.35 0.82
CA ASN A 138 13.99 1.48 1.04
C ASN A 138 14.61 1.71 2.42
N TYR A 139 14.80 2.97 2.80
CA TYR A 139 15.28 3.32 4.13
C TYR A 139 14.31 2.92 5.24
N ALA A 140 13.01 3.04 4.98
CA ALA A 140 11.94 2.70 5.91
C ALA A 140 11.69 1.20 6.03
N THR A 141 12.25 0.38 5.13
CA THR A 141 12.09 -1.07 5.15
C THR A 141 13.16 -1.69 6.02
N LYS A 142 12.74 -2.34 7.11
CA LYS A 142 13.62 -3.08 8.02
C LYS A 142 12.99 -4.43 8.35
N ASP A 143 13.76 -5.49 8.23
CA ASP A 143 13.35 -6.86 8.57
C ASP A 143 12.04 -7.30 7.86
N GLY A 144 11.84 -6.85 6.61
CA GLY A 144 10.63 -7.17 5.83
C GLY A 144 9.39 -6.40 6.24
N ILE A 145 9.55 -5.31 6.99
CA ILE A 145 8.47 -4.41 7.40
C ILE A 145 8.75 -3.01 6.87
N VAL A 146 7.82 -2.43 6.13
CA VAL A 146 7.85 -1.02 5.72
C VAL A 146 7.19 -0.21 6.81
N TYR A 147 7.98 0.55 7.55
CA TYR A 147 7.48 1.40 8.62
C TYR A 147 6.89 2.70 8.07
N PRO A 148 5.82 3.24 8.68
CA PRO A 148 5.31 4.56 8.34
C PRO A 148 6.27 5.66 8.81
N SER A 149 6.04 6.89 8.34
CA SER A 149 6.79 8.08 8.80
C SER A 149 6.61 8.31 10.30
N LEU A 150 7.57 8.98 10.92
CA LEU A 150 7.48 9.44 12.31
C LEU A 150 6.31 10.42 12.52
N ASP A 151 6.03 11.26 11.52
CA ASP A 151 4.79 12.03 11.48
C ASP A 151 3.65 11.10 11.03
N PRO A 152 2.44 11.24 11.60
CA PRO A 152 1.31 10.39 11.25
C PRO A 152 1.07 10.31 9.76
N SER A 153 1.17 9.11 9.22
CA SER A 153 1.09 8.84 7.78
C SER A 153 0.27 7.59 7.50
N ILE A 154 -0.22 7.49 6.27
CA ILE A 154 -0.95 6.33 5.79
C ILE A 154 -0.45 5.95 4.41
N PHE A 155 -0.28 4.65 4.17
CA PHE A 155 0.02 4.12 2.86
C PHE A 155 -1.26 3.97 2.04
N GLU A 156 -1.27 4.47 0.82
CA GLU A 156 -2.40 4.37 -0.10
C GLU A 156 -1.95 3.81 -1.45
N LEU A 157 -2.65 2.79 -1.92
CA LEU A 157 -2.57 2.29 -3.29
C LEU A 157 -3.61 3.05 -4.13
N LYS A 158 -3.20 4.18 -4.73
CA LYS A 158 -4.14 5.13 -5.34
C LYS A 158 -4.76 4.64 -6.63
N PHE A 159 -3.96 4.09 -7.53
CA PHE A 159 -4.40 3.58 -8.82
C PHE A 159 -4.02 2.11 -8.98
N PRO A 160 -4.75 1.17 -8.34
CA PRO A 160 -4.34 -0.23 -8.25
C PRO A 160 -4.07 -0.90 -9.58
N ASN A 161 -4.79 -0.53 -10.64
CA ASN A 161 -4.60 -1.12 -11.97
C ASN A 161 -3.29 -0.69 -12.66
N THR A 162 -2.69 0.41 -12.22
CA THR A 162 -1.44 0.97 -12.76
C THR A 162 -0.29 0.80 -11.78
N ASP A 163 -0.60 0.84 -10.48
CA ASP A 163 0.41 0.84 -9.42
C ASP A 163 0.83 -0.58 -9.01
N ILE A 164 0.05 -1.61 -9.40
CA ILE A 164 0.40 -3.01 -9.16
C ILE A 164 0.87 -3.64 -10.46
N GLU A 165 2.08 -4.14 -10.45
CA GLU A 165 2.68 -4.92 -11.53
C GLU A 165 2.92 -6.35 -11.03
N ALA A 166 2.16 -7.31 -11.53
CA ALA A 166 2.37 -8.74 -11.27
C ALA A 166 3.00 -9.39 -12.49
N ARG A 167 4.21 -9.94 -12.35
CA ARG A 167 4.96 -10.55 -13.46
C ARG A 167 5.23 -12.02 -13.17
N ALA A 168 4.79 -12.88 -14.09
CA ALA A 168 5.18 -14.27 -14.08
C ALA A 168 6.62 -14.43 -14.60
N ILE A 169 7.46 -15.10 -13.83
CA ILE A 169 8.84 -15.43 -14.21
C ILE A 169 9.04 -16.95 -14.25
N GLY A 170 9.99 -17.37 -15.09
CA GLY A 170 10.30 -18.78 -15.27
C GLY A 170 9.25 -19.59 -16.04
N ASP A 171 9.55 -20.86 -16.22
CA ASP A 171 8.60 -21.85 -16.70
C ASP A 171 7.68 -22.30 -15.56
N SER A 172 6.47 -22.75 -15.92
CA SER A 172 5.51 -23.24 -14.91
C SER A 172 6.15 -24.38 -14.10
N ILE A 173 5.99 -24.36 -12.77
CA ILE A 173 6.40 -25.47 -11.92
C ILE A 173 5.58 -26.70 -12.35
N GLY A 174 6.21 -27.71 -12.90
CA GLY A 174 5.56 -28.95 -13.33
C GLY A 174 6.03 -29.51 -14.67
N ASN A 175 6.87 -28.80 -15.42
CA ASN A 175 7.43 -29.28 -16.70
C ASN A 175 8.88 -29.78 -16.57
N GLN A 176 9.23 -30.43 -15.47
CA GLN A 176 10.44 -31.22 -15.37
C GLN A 176 10.05 -32.69 -15.05
N LEU A 177 9.70 -33.41 -16.07
CA LEU A 177 9.84 -34.88 -16.18
C LEU A 177 10.69 -35.19 -17.41
#